data_d1e5874760deb89445e192af29a2562b
#
_entry.id   d1e5874760deb89445e192af29a2562b
#
_cell.length_a   1.000
_cell.length_b   1.000
_cell.length_c   1.000
_cell.angle_alpha   90.00
_cell.angle_beta   90.00
_cell.angle_gamma   90.00
#
_symmetry.space_group_name_H-M   'P 1'
#
loop_
_entity.id
_entity.type
_entity.pdbx_description
1 polymer ?
#
loop_
_entity_poly.entity_id
_entity_poly.type
_entity_poly.pdbx_seq_one_letter_code
_entity_poly.pdbx_strand_id
1 'polypeptide(L)'
;MSIPTSYRFAGLLVAAALPLLAPARESSNVDRRVAAEPAGEVVISNVSGSIDVRGWDRNEVQVTGHLGEDVERLDLTTSGGRTIVKVVLPRGSSHDGDASISVQVPKNSTVEVAAVSADVSSQGVLGTQRLKSVSGEITADIVGDNSEVRSVSGDLTVRGSGKPISLRANSVSGSFDLTHGAGELEVVTVSGNARVQMNDASEIRGRTTSGDLELRAKLLRDGRVDVEGVSGDLTLNVSAPGGISTEIESFSGDIEGCLAGSVERVSKYGPGTRLNLRTVESGGARVRAKTLSGDVEICDR
;
A
#
# COMPACT_ATOMS: atom_id res chain seq x y z
N MET A 1 1.57 -21.96 -101.34
CA MET A 1 1.08 -22.91 -100.33
C MET A 1 1.66 -22.53 -99.01
N SER A 2 0.93 -21.72 -98.24
CA SER A 2 1.43 -21.02 -97.08
C SER A 2 0.99 -21.72 -95.79
N ILE A 3 1.89 -21.92 -94.91
CA ILE A 3 1.62 -22.46 -93.55
C ILE A 3 1.76 -21.31 -92.55
N PRO A 4 0.79 -20.99 -91.68
CA PRO A 4 0.92 -19.96 -90.68
C PRO A 4 1.53 -20.51 -89.41
N THR A 5 2.53 -19.80 -88.91
CA THR A 5 3.18 -20.04 -87.61
C THR A 5 2.37 -19.42 -86.46
N SER A 6 1.95 -20.29 -85.53
CA SER A 6 1.21 -19.90 -84.34
C SER A 6 2.16 -19.55 -83.21
N TYR A 7 2.14 -18.30 -82.74
CA TYR A 7 2.83 -17.83 -81.53
C TYR A 7 1.98 -18.16 -80.30
N ARG A 8 2.55 -18.94 -79.34
CA ARG A 8 2.03 -19.15 -78.01
C ARG A 8 2.56 -18.08 -77.09
N PHE A 9 1.69 -17.19 -76.63
CA PHE A 9 2.02 -16.28 -75.53
C PHE A 9 1.87 -17.07 -74.22
N ALA A 10 3.00 -17.21 -73.47
CA ALA A 10 3.02 -17.67 -72.11
C ALA A 10 2.75 -16.47 -71.22
N GLY A 11 1.58 -16.36 -70.61
CA GLY A 11 1.24 -15.37 -69.63
C GLY A 11 1.86 -15.72 -68.27
N LEU A 12 2.78 -14.86 -67.82
CA LEU A 12 3.39 -14.94 -66.49
C LEU A 12 2.41 -14.35 -65.46
N LEU A 13 1.73 -15.19 -64.68
CA LEU A 13 0.91 -14.74 -63.52
C LEU A 13 1.85 -14.38 -62.37
N VAL A 14 2.06 -13.09 -62.16
CA VAL A 14 2.70 -12.56 -60.95
C VAL A 14 1.65 -12.52 -59.86
N ALA A 15 1.68 -13.49 -58.96
CA ALA A 15 0.90 -13.45 -57.72
C ALA A 15 1.51 -12.42 -56.78
N ALA A 16 0.92 -11.22 -56.68
CA ALA A 16 1.24 -10.25 -55.71
C ALA A 16 0.75 -10.74 -54.33
N ALA A 17 1.66 -11.22 -53.49
CA ALA A 17 1.39 -11.48 -52.07
C ALA A 17 1.18 -10.13 -51.35
N LEU A 18 -0.07 -9.79 -51.05
CA LEU A 18 -0.41 -8.70 -50.14
C LEU A 18 0.04 -9.12 -48.73
N PRO A 19 0.86 -8.30 -48.04
CA PRO A 19 1.13 -8.55 -46.64
C PRO A 19 -0.19 -8.43 -45.88
N LEU A 20 -0.59 -9.48 -45.15
CA LEU A 20 -1.62 -9.37 -44.10
C LEU A 20 -1.08 -8.41 -43.04
N LEU A 21 -1.52 -7.15 -43.08
CA LEU A 21 -1.39 -6.25 -41.94
C LEU A 21 -2.23 -6.86 -40.83
N ALA A 22 -1.59 -7.37 -39.80
CA ALA A 22 -2.26 -7.65 -38.55
C ALA A 22 -2.96 -6.36 -38.09
N PRO A 23 -4.22 -6.42 -37.65
CA PRO A 23 -4.90 -5.23 -37.17
C PRO A 23 -4.11 -4.68 -35.99
N ALA A 24 -3.66 -3.43 -36.07
CA ALA A 24 -3.12 -2.71 -34.93
C ALA A 24 -4.25 -2.70 -33.87
N ARG A 25 -3.92 -3.16 -32.65
CA ARG A 25 -4.84 -3.02 -31.53
C ARG A 25 -4.95 -1.53 -31.22
N GLU A 26 -6.15 -1.01 -31.28
CA GLU A 26 -6.43 0.38 -30.92
C GLU A 26 -6.70 0.44 -29.41
N SER A 27 -6.20 1.49 -28.76
CA SER A 27 -6.57 1.82 -27.40
C SER A 27 -8.09 1.97 -27.26
N SER A 28 -8.67 1.44 -26.19
CA SER A 28 -10.14 1.41 -26.06
C SER A 28 -10.60 2.04 -24.74
N ASN A 29 -11.68 2.83 -24.83
CA ASN A 29 -12.40 3.29 -23.64
C ASN A 29 -13.36 2.21 -23.16
N VAL A 30 -13.43 2.06 -21.84
CA VAL A 30 -14.30 1.08 -21.18
C VAL A 30 -15.30 1.79 -20.29
N ASP A 31 -16.57 1.39 -20.38
CA ASP A 31 -17.64 1.68 -19.40
C ASP A 31 -18.45 0.40 -19.25
N ARG A 32 -18.26 -0.31 -18.15
CA ARG A 32 -18.94 -1.57 -17.85
C ARG A 32 -19.51 -1.54 -16.43
N ARG A 33 -20.67 -2.16 -16.27
CA ARG A 33 -21.36 -2.25 -14.99
C ARG A 33 -21.85 -3.66 -14.74
N VAL A 34 -21.87 -4.04 -13.47
CA VAL A 34 -22.43 -5.30 -13.00
C VAL A 34 -23.08 -5.08 -11.64
N ALA A 35 -24.22 -5.74 -11.40
CA ALA A 35 -24.85 -5.73 -10.10
C ALA A 35 -23.93 -6.41 -9.07
N ALA A 36 -23.82 -5.85 -7.88
CA ALA A 36 -22.98 -6.36 -6.80
C ALA A 36 -23.72 -6.30 -5.46
N GLU A 37 -23.33 -7.12 -4.53
CA GLU A 37 -23.86 -7.10 -3.17
C GLU A 37 -23.37 -5.85 -2.41
N PRO A 38 -24.19 -5.24 -1.53
CA PRO A 38 -23.86 -4.03 -0.79
C PRO A 38 -22.59 -4.12 0.05
N ALA A 39 -22.26 -5.33 0.55
CA ALA A 39 -21.06 -5.63 1.34
C ALA A 39 -20.28 -6.81 0.73
N GLY A 40 -20.37 -6.99 -0.59
CA GLY A 40 -19.65 -8.03 -1.32
C GLY A 40 -18.15 -7.76 -1.38
N GLU A 41 -17.41 -8.73 -1.89
CA GLU A 41 -15.97 -8.61 -2.13
C GLU A 41 -15.73 -8.13 -3.56
N VAL A 42 -14.88 -7.11 -3.73
CA VAL A 42 -14.44 -6.62 -5.04
C VAL A 42 -12.92 -6.80 -5.15
N VAL A 43 -12.52 -7.63 -6.10
CA VAL A 43 -11.10 -7.93 -6.37
C VAL A 43 -10.68 -7.25 -7.67
N ILE A 44 -9.68 -6.40 -7.61
CA ILE A 44 -9.20 -5.60 -8.73
C ILE A 44 -7.74 -5.96 -8.99
N SER A 45 -7.40 -6.24 -10.25
CA SER A 45 -6.01 -6.48 -10.63
C SER A 45 -5.62 -5.75 -11.90
N ASN A 46 -4.48 -5.06 -11.84
CA ASN A 46 -3.85 -4.38 -12.97
C ASN A 46 -2.33 -4.56 -12.91
N VAL A 47 -1.69 -4.57 -14.06
CA VAL A 47 -0.22 -4.68 -14.12
C VAL A 47 0.42 -3.30 -14.12
N SER A 48 -0.01 -2.38 -14.99
CA SER A 48 0.58 -1.07 -15.18
C SER A 48 -0.50 0.00 -15.41
N GLY A 49 -0.19 1.26 -15.12
CA GLY A 49 -1.08 2.39 -15.24
C GLY A 49 -1.65 2.86 -13.90
N SER A 50 -2.97 2.97 -13.76
CA SER A 50 -3.59 3.46 -12.54
C SER A 50 -4.90 2.75 -12.19
N ILE A 51 -5.18 2.63 -10.90
CA ILE A 51 -6.42 2.12 -10.33
C ILE A 51 -6.98 3.17 -9.36
N ASP A 52 -8.12 3.78 -9.70
CA ASP A 52 -8.84 4.70 -8.81
C ASP A 52 -10.12 4.02 -8.30
N VAL A 53 -10.15 3.68 -7.01
CA VAL A 53 -11.29 3.03 -6.36
C VAL A 53 -12.11 4.05 -5.60
N ARG A 54 -13.41 4.09 -5.85
CA ARG A 54 -14.33 5.01 -5.17
C ARG A 54 -15.55 4.29 -4.61
N GLY A 55 -15.77 4.45 -3.32
CA GLY A 55 -17.00 3.98 -2.67
C GLY A 55 -18.21 4.84 -3.05
N TRP A 56 -19.35 4.21 -3.38
CA TRP A 56 -20.60 4.88 -3.67
C TRP A 56 -21.84 4.21 -3.02
N ASP A 57 -22.98 4.85 -3.12
CA ASP A 57 -24.23 4.37 -2.51
C ASP A 57 -25.10 3.47 -3.44
N ARG A 58 -24.47 2.80 -4.43
CA ARG A 58 -25.18 1.91 -5.35
C ARG A 58 -24.73 0.46 -5.16
N ASN A 59 -25.64 -0.49 -5.39
CA ASN A 59 -25.38 -1.93 -5.32
C ASN A 59 -24.90 -2.45 -6.69
N GLU A 60 -23.92 -1.82 -7.25
CA GLU A 60 -23.29 -2.19 -8.52
C GLU A 60 -21.80 -1.83 -8.50
N VAL A 61 -21.01 -2.52 -9.28
CA VAL A 61 -19.63 -2.15 -9.58
C VAL A 61 -19.62 -1.58 -11.00
N GLN A 62 -19.09 -0.36 -11.14
CA GLN A 62 -18.85 0.26 -12.45
C GLN A 62 -17.35 0.40 -12.66
N VAL A 63 -16.89 0.04 -13.82
CA VAL A 63 -15.50 0.24 -14.27
C VAL A 63 -15.52 1.14 -15.50
N THR A 64 -14.85 2.27 -15.40
CA THR A 64 -14.61 3.19 -16.52
C THR A 64 -13.11 3.39 -16.67
N GLY A 65 -12.64 3.72 -17.85
CA GLY A 65 -11.24 4.01 -18.05
C GLY A 65 -10.77 3.80 -19.49
N HIS A 66 -9.45 3.83 -19.60
CA HIS A 66 -8.74 3.70 -20.85
C HIS A 66 -7.81 2.47 -20.80
N LEU A 67 -7.92 1.61 -21.78
CA LEU A 67 -7.05 0.45 -21.97
C LEU A 67 -6.08 0.75 -23.11
N GLY A 68 -4.78 0.67 -22.85
CA GLY A 68 -3.73 0.84 -23.84
C GLY A 68 -3.76 -0.25 -24.91
N GLU A 69 -3.01 -0.03 -25.99
CA GLU A 69 -2.97 -0.90 -27.16
C GLU A 69 -2.49 -2.33 -26.83
N ASP A 70 -1.65 -2.47 -25.80
CA ASP A 70 -1.11 -3.75 -25.37
C ASP A 70 -2.03 -4.52 -24.39
N VAL A 71 -3.19 -3.97 -24.04
CA VAL A 71 -4.20 -4.66 -23.21
C VAL A 71 -5.08 -5.53 -24.08
N GLU A 72 -5.22 -6.81 -23.74
CA GLU A 72 -6.09 -7.72 -24.48
C GLU A 72 -7.57 -7.43 -24.20
N ARG A 73 -7.95 -7.32 -22.93
CA ARG A 73 -9.33 -7.05 -22.49
C ARG A 73 -9.41 -6.71 -21.00
N LEU A 74 -10.55 -6.18 -20.62
CA LEU A 74 -10.97 -6.06 -19.22
C LEU A 74 -12.01 -7.15 -18.93
N ASP A 75 -11.76 -7.99 -17.94
CA ASP A 75 -12.74 -8.94 -17.41
C ASP A 75 -13.48 -8.31 -16.22
N LEU A 76 -14.80 -8.30 -16.27
CA LEU A 76 -15.70 -7.87 -15.20
C LEU A 76 -16.75 -8.96 -14.99
N THR A 77 -16.64 -9.68 -13.87
CA THR A 77 -17.51 -10.83 -13.57
C THR A 77 -17.94 -10.80 -12.11
N THR A 78 -19.17 -11.25 -11.84
CA THR A 78 -19.71 -11.37 -10.47
C THR A 78 -20.25 -12.79 -10.27
N SER A 79 -19.90 -13.39 -9.15
CA SER A 79 -20.41 -14.70 -8.73
C SER A 79 -20.30 -14.82 -7.21
N GLY A 80 -21.39 -15.27 -6.56
CA GLY A 80 -21.40 -15.59 -5.11
C GLY A 80 -20.96 -14.43 -4.22
N GLY A 81 -21.40 -13.20 -4.51
CA GLY A 81 -21.04 -12.00 -3.72
C GLY A 81 -19.63 -11.46 -3.97
N ARG A 82 -18.88 -12.07 -4.90
CA ARG A 82 -17.54 -11.64 -5.31
C ARG A 82 -17.55 -11.09 -6.72
N THR A 83 -17.05 -9.86 -6.89
CA THR A 83 -16.86 -9.21 -8.18
C THR A 83 -15.38 -9.15 -8.52
N ILE A 84 -15.01 -9.59 -9.70
CA ILE A 84 -13.63 -9.57 -10.19
C ILE A 84 -13.52 -8.57 -11.33
N VAL A 85 -12.60 -7.63 -11.20
CA VAL A 85 -12.15 -6.66 -12.19
C VAL A 85 -10.70 -6.98 -12.53
N LYS A 86 -10.45 -7.44 -13.75
CA LYS A 86 -9.11 -7.84 -14.14
C LYS A 86 -8.73 -7.29 -15.51
N VAL A 87 -7.63 -6.55 -15.56
CA VAL A 87 -6.97 -6.20 -16.82
C VAL A 87 -6.16 -7.39 -17.28
N VAL A 88 -6.43 -7.87 -18.49
CA VAL A 88 -5.79 -9.05 -19.09
C VAL A 88 -4.84 -8.61 -20.17
N LEU A 89 -3.59 -9.02 -20.07
CA LEU A 89 -2.56 -8.81 -21.07
C LEU A 89 -2.41 -10.02 -21.97
N PRO A 90 -1.98 -9.87 -23.24
CA PRO A 90 -1.68 -10.95 -24.14
C PRO A 90 -0.57 -11.85 -23.60
N ARG A 91 -0.65 -13.15 -23.88
CA ARG A 91 0.43 -14.08 -23.50
C ARG A 91 1.69 -13.78 -24.30
N GLY A 92 2.81 -13.63 -23.58
CA GLY A 92 4.12 -13.36 -24.17
C GLY A 92 4.32 -11.91 -24.62
N SER A 93 3.47 -10.97 -24.20
CA SER A 93 3.73 -9.55 -24.35
C SER A 93 4.98 -9.16 -23.55
N SER A 94 5.91 -8.51 -24.21
CA SER A 94 7.09 -7.90 -23.60
C SER A 94 6.83 -6.46 -23.12
N HIS A 95 5.62 -5.97 -23.30
CA HIS A 95 5.20 -4.62 -22.93
C HIS A 95 4.24 -4.72 -21.74
N ASP A 96 4.44 -3.86 -20.77
CA ASP A 96 3.57 -3.68 -19.62
C ASP A 96 2.33 -2.88 -20.04
N GLY A 97 1.32 -3.57 -20.57
CA GLY A 97 0.10 -2.94 -21.08
C GLY A 97 -0.48 -1.94 -20.08
N ASP A 98 -0.45 -0.66 -20.43
CA ASP A 98 -0.92 0.43 -19.58
C ASP A 98 -2.44 0.50 -19.56
N ALA A 99 -3.04 0.50 -18.38
CA ALA A 99 -4.48 0.64 -18.20
C ALA A 99 -4.79 1.59 -17.04
N SER A 100 -5.50 2.67 -17.35
CA SER A 100 -5.98 3.61 -16.34
C SER A 100 -7.47 3.37 -16.11
N ILE A 101 -7.82 2.78 -14.96
CA ILE A 101 -9.20 2.40 -14.63
C ILE A 101 -9.69 3.08 -13.37
N SER A 102 -10.94 3.55 -13.41
CA SER A 102 -11.70 4.01 -12.25
C SER A 102 -12.80 3.01 -11.94
N VAL A 103 -12.80 2.49 -10.71
CA VAL A 103 -13.70 1.45 -10.24
C VAL A 103 -14.57 1.99 -9.12
N GLN A 104 -15.85 2.17 -9.40
CA GLN A 104 -16.83 2.54 -8.38
C GLN A 104 -17.41 1.28 -7.75
N VAL A 105 -17.37 1.18 -6.42
CA VAL A 105 -17.77 0.00 -5.65
C VAL A 105 -18.80 0.37 -4.58
N PRO A 106 -19.70 -0.53 -4.18
CA PRO A 106 -20.55 -0.27 -3.00
C PRO A 106 -19.69 0.09 -1.80
N LYS A 107 -19.98 1.18 -1.11
CA LYS A 107 -19.12 1.73 -0.05
C LYS A 107 -18.76 0.76 1.07
N ASN A 108 -19.62 -0.23 1.34
CA ASN A 108 -19.40 -1.21 2.40
C ASN A 108 -18.70 -2.49 1.90
N SER A 109 -18.28 -2.54 0.64
CA SER A 109 -17.58 -3.69 0.07
C SER A 109 -16.22 -3.89 0.71
N THR A 110 -15.81 -5.15 0.83
CA THR A 110 -14.39 -5.49 1.01
C THR A 110 -13.68 -5.32 -0.32
N VAL A 111 -12.62 -4.52 -0.35
CA VAL A 111 -11.86 -4.24 -1.57
C VAL A 111 -10.48 -4.86 -1.48
N GLU A 112 -10.12 -5.69 -2.45
CA GLU A 112 -8.78 -6.22 -2.63
C GLU A 112 -8.20 -5.71 -3.96
N VAL A 113 -7.07 -5.01 -3.90
CA VAL A 113 -6.34 -4.52 -5.06
C VAL A 113 -4.99 -5.19 -5.13
N ALA A 114 -4.65 -5.71 -6.31
CA ALA A 114 -3.33 -6.24 -6.62
C ALA A 114 -2.77 -5.55 -7.88
N ALA A 115 -1.73 -4.75 -7.69
CA ALA A 115 -1.02 -4.04 -8.73
C ALA A 115 0.43 -4.51 -8.83
N VAL A 116 1.05 -4.36 -10.01
CA VAL A 116 2.49 -4.57 -10.16
C VAL A 116 3.20 -3.22 -10.25
N SER A 117 2.92 -2.43 -11.28
CA SER A 117 3.50 -1.10 -11.49
C SER A 117 2.41 0.00 -11.61
N ALA A 118 1.16 -0.37 -11.32
CA ALA A 118 0.07 0.59 -11.35
C ALA A 118 -0.05 1.32 -10.00
N ASP A 119 -0.29 2.62 -10.07
CA ASP A 119 -0.62 3.43 -8.92
C ASP A 119 -2.06 3.14 -8.45
N VAL A 120 -2.26 3.11 -7.14
CA VAL A 120 -3.54 2.79 -6.52
C VAL A 120 -4.03 3.96 -5.66
N SER A 121 -5.21 4.47 -5.98
CA SER A 121 -5.94 5.44 -5.16
C SER A 121 -7.23 4.80 -4.65
N SER A 122 -7.55 4.94 -3.37
CA SER A 122 -8.79 4.41 -2.80
C SER A 122 -9.45 5.40 -1.85
N GLN A 123 -10.69 5.79 -2.15
CA GLN A 123 -11.44 6.78 -1.40
C GLN A 123 -12.90 6.36 -1.19
N GLY A 124 -13.46 6.74 -0.03
CA GLY A 124 -14.88 6.53 0.26
C GLY A 124 -15.30 5.08 0.51
N VAL A 125 -14.36 4.14 0.61
CA VAL A 125 -14.63 2.75 0.96
C VAL A 125 -14.68 2.62 2.48
N LEU A 126 -15.80 2.15 3.02
CA LEU A 126 -16.03 1.96 4.46
C LEU A 126 -15.74 0.53 4.90
N GLY A 127 -15.70 -0.42 3.98
CA GLY A 127 -15.34 -1.82 4.26
C GLY A 127 -13.84 -2.03 4.38
N THR A 128 -13.45 -3.26 4.67
CA THR A 128 -12.04 -3.68 4.75
C THR A 128 -11.32 -3.47 3.42
N GLN A 129 -10.10 -2.94 3.46
CA GLN A 129 -9.27 -2.72 2.29
C GLN A 129 -7.96 -3.51 2.38
N ARG A 130 -7.63 -4.28 1.34
CA ARG A 130 -6.35 -4.98 1.17
C ARG A 130 -5.70 -4.52 -0.13
N LEU A 131 -4.76 -3.58 -0.01
CA LEU A 131 -4.14 -2.92 -1.15
C LEU A 131 -2.68 -3.38 -1.27
N LYS A 132 -2.32 -3.92 -2.43
CA LYS A 132 -0.98 -4.47 -2.66
C LYS A 132 -0.43 -3.95 -3.99
N SER A 133 0.80 -3.43 -3.96
CA SER A 133 1.56 -3.06 -5.15
C SER A 133 2.99 -3.61 -5.07
N VAL A 134 3.64 -3.77 -6.20
CA VAL A 134 5.08 -4.05 -6.22
C VAL A 134 5.87 -2.74 -6.35
N SER A 135 5.54 -1.88 -7.31
CA SER A 135 6.30 -0.65 -7.57
C SER A 135 5.42 0.61 -7.67
N GLY A 136 4.10 0.47 -7.79
CA GLY A 136 3.18 1.61 -7.81
C GLY A 136 2.95 2.19 -6.42
N GLU A 137 2.70 3.48 -6.37
CA GLU A 137 2.30 4.20 -5.16
C GLU A 137 0.89 3.78 -4.70
N ILE A 138 0.66 3.72 -3.39
CA ILE A 138 -0.67 3.51 -2.82
C ILE A 138 -1.07 4.71 -1.98
N THR A 139 -2.13 5.39 -2.39
CA THR A 139 -2.79 6.44 -1.60
C THR A 139 -4.18 5.99 -1.20
N ALA A 140 -4.48 5.90 0.10
CA ALA A 140 -5.74 5.36 0.57
C ALA A 140 -6.34 6.08 1.78
N ASP A 141 -7.64 6.33 1.73
CA ASP A 141 -8.45 6.65 2.90
C ASP A 141 -8.96 5.32 3.52
N ILE A 142 -8.49 4.99 4.72
CA ILE A 142 -8.85 3.75 5.41
C ILE A 142 -9.81 4.04 6.55
N VAL A 143 -11.00 3.44 6.45
CA VAL A 143 -12.08 3.52 7.44
C VAL A 143 -12.45 2.14 7.97
N GLY A 144 -12.33 1.13 7.13
CA GLY A 144 -12.68 -0.26 7.45
C GLY A 144 -11.64 -0.92 8.36
N ASP A 145 -12.13 -1.68 9.32
CA ASP A 145 -11.28 -2.45 10.23
C ASP A 145 -10.55 -3.60 9.53
N ASN A 146 -9.47 -4.10 10.14
CA ASN A 146 -8.60 -5.17 9.60
C ASN A 146 -8.07 -4.89 8.19
N SER A 147 -7.75 -3.62 7.92
CA SER A 147 -7.22 -3.22 6.63
C SER A 147 -5.71 -3.45 6.53
N GLU A 148 -5.25 -3.69 5.31
CA GLU A 148 -3.86 -4.00 5.03
C GLU A 148 -3.37 -3.24 3.79
N VAL A 149 -2.21 -2.60 3.89
CA VAL A 149 -1.51 -1.97 2.76
C VAL A 149 -0.11 -2.54 2.64
N ARG A 150 0.29 -2.93 1.42
CA ARG A 150 1.63 -3.50 1.17
C ARG A 150 2.24 -2.96 -0.09
N SER A 151 3.52 -2.59 -0.03
CA SER A 151 4.33 -2.29 -1.21
C SER A 151 5.71 -2.94 -1.10
N VAL A 152 6.34 -3.17 -2.24
CA VAL A 152 7.76 -3.55 -2.26
C VAL A 152 8.63 -2.30 -2.46
N SER A 153 8.32 -1.45 -3.43
CA SER A 153 9.15 -0.27 -3.74
C SER A 153 8.35 1.03 -3.87
N GLY A 154 7.03 0.97 -3.95
CA GLY A 154 6.17 2.16 -4.00
C GLY A 154 5.89 2.73 -2.62
N ASP A 155 5.69 4.02 -2.55
CA ASP A 155 5.34 4.71 -1.33
C ASP A 155 3.88 4.42 -0.92
N LEU A 156 3.64 4.43 0.37
CA LEU A 156 2.34 4.18 0.99
C LEU A 156 1.88 5.43 1.73
N THR A 157 0.87 6.09 1.24
CA THR A 157 0.22 7.24 1.89
C THR A 157 -1.17 6.85 2.37
N VAL A 158 -1.35 6.78 3.68
CA VAL A 158 -2.61 6.36 4.30
C VAL A 158 -3.20 7.47 5.16
N ARG A 159 -4.46 7.72 4.98
CA ARG A 159 -5.23 8.60 5.85
C ARG A 159 -6.30 7.79 6.59
N GLY A 160 -6.19 7.75 7.90
CA GLY A 160 -7.22 7.18 8.77
C GLY A 160 -8.41 8.11 8.93
N SER A 161 -9.52 7.59 9.43
CA SER A 161 -10.72 8.37 9.72
C SER A 161 -10.76 8.99 11.11
N GLY A 162 -9.73 8.74 11.94
CA GLY A 162 -9.74 9.08 13.37
C GLY A 162 -10.62 8.15 14.23
N LYS A 163 -11.23 7.12 13.63
CA LYS A 163 -11.95 6.06 14.37
C LYS A 163 -11.01 4.89 14.60
N PRO A 164 -11.14 4.19 15.75
CA PRO A 164 -10.31 3.03 16.03
C PRO A 164 -10.50 1.92 14.99
N ILE A 165 -9.41 1.51 14.38
CA ILE A 165 -9.32 0.39 13.43
C ILE A 165 -8.03 -0.38 13.70
N SER A 166 -7.92 -1.59 13.16
CA SER A 166 -6.69 -2.35 13.04
C SER A 166 -6.13 -2.21 11.63
N LEU A 167 -4.93 -1.63 11.50
CA LEU A 167 -4.24 -1.41 10.24
C LEU A 167 -2.89 -2.11 10.24
N ARG A 168 -2.58 -2.83 9.15
CA ARG A 168 -1.24 -3.36 8.87
C ARG A 168 -0.64 -2.70 7.65
N ALA A 169 0.57 -2.18 7.80
CA ALA A 169 1.34 -1.58 6.73
C ALA A 169 2.70 -2.29 6.58
N ASN A 170 3.01 -2.73 5.36
CA ASN A 170 4.28 -3.39 5.08
C ASN A 170 4.93 -2.75 3.85
N SER A 171 6.16 -2.25 4.01
CA SER A 171 6.98 -1.73 2.92
C SER A 171 8.36 -2.38 2.92
N VAL A 172 8.94 -2.59 1.75
CA VAL A 172 10.33 -3.04 1.69
C VAL A 172 11.27 -1.85 1.48
N SER A 173 11.02 -1.01 0.48
CA SER A 173 11.90 0.12 0.15
C SER A 173 11.16 1.46 0.03
N GLY A 174 9.84 1.44 -0.06
CA GLY A 174 9.02 2.65 -0.11
C GLY A 174 8.77 3.23 1.28
N SER A 175 8.55 4.53 1.35
CA SER A 175 8.17 5.22 2.58
C SER A 175 6.72 4.92 2.96
N PHE A 176 6.43 4.99 4.26
CA PHE A 176 5.08 4.87 4.78
C PHE A 176 4.69 6.12 5.56
N ASP A 177 3.62 6.77 5.15
CA ASP A 177 3.06 7.95 5.81
C ASP A 177 1.62 7.67 6.25
N LEU A 178 1.36 7.70 7.57
CA LEU A 178 0.02 7.59 8.14
C LEU A 178 -0.38 8.88 8.85
N THR A 179 -1.53 9.42 8.46
CA THR A 179 -2.16 10.56 9.12
C THR A 179 -3.54 10.22 9.65
N HIS A 180 -3.97 10.87 10.73
CA HIS A 180 -5.30 10.69 11.35
C HIS A 180 -5.62 9.24 11.73
N GLY A 181 -4.60 8.42 12.06
CA GLY A 181 -4.80 7.06 12.56
C GLY A 181 -5.39 7.03 13.97
N ALA A 182 -6.12 5.95 14.30
CA ALA A 182 -6.57 5.63 15.65
C ALA A 182 -6.74 4.11 15.81
N GLY A 183 -6.64 3.60 17.05
CA GLY A 183 -6.76 2.16 17.33
C GLY A 183 -5.42 1.44 17.27
N GLU A 184 -5.32 0.39 16.46
CA GLU A 184 -4.16 -0.49 16.37
C GLU A 184 -3.40 -0.30 15.05
N LEU A 185 -2.07 -0.22 15.14
CA LEU A 185 -1.18 -0.16 13.98
C LEU A 185 -0.05 -1.19 14.11
N GLU A 186 0.16 -1.94 13.05
CA GLU A 186 1.39 -2.70 12.84
C GLU A 186 2.07 -2.17 11.57
N VAL A 187 3.28 -1.62 11.70
CA VAL A 187 4.09 -1.15 10.58
C VAL A 187 5.42 -1.88 10.53
N VAL A 188 5.74 -2.42 9.34
CA VAL A 188 7.01 -3.09 9.09
C VAL A 188 7.64 -2.49 7.85
N THR A 189 8.86 -1.98 7.97
CA THR A 189 9.66 -1.49 6.85
C THR A 189 11.05 -2.11 6.87
N VAL A 190 11.64 -2.29 5.70
CA VAL A 190 13.02 -2.79 5.62
C VAL A 190 14.00 -1.65 5.40
N SER A 191 13.79 -0.82 4.40
CA SER A 191 14.70 0.30 4.05
C SER A 191 13.98 1.64 3.85
N GLY A 192 12.66 1.65 3.95
CA GLY A 192 11.85 2.88 3.83
C GLY A 192 11.65 3.55 5.18
N ASN A 193 11.47 4.86 5.15
CA ASN A 193 11.12 5.61 6.34
C ASN A 193 9.63 5.47 6.66
N ALA A 194 9.29 5.48 7.94
CA ALA A 194 7.90 5.46 8.38
C ALA A 194 7.57 6.71 9.20
N ARG A 195 6.56 7.45 8.77
CA ARG A 195 5.98 8.56 9.54
C ARG A 195 4.57 8.20 9.95
N VAL A 196 4.33 8.22 11.24
CA VAL A 196 3.06 7.79 11.82
C VAL A 196 2.49 8.88 12.70
N GLN A 197 1.28 9.32 12.41
CA GLN A 197 0.52 10.23 13.26
C GLN A 197 -0.81 9.58 13.66
N MET A 198 -0.96 9.31 14.96
CA MET A 198 -2.14 8.66 15.53
C MET A 198 -2.71 9.42 16.71
N ASN A 199 -4.04 9.43 16.80
CA ASN A 199 -4.78 9.87 17.99
C ASN A 199 -5.52 8.66 18.57
N ASP A 200 -5.68 8.62 19.89
CA ASP A 200 -6.39 7.53 20.58
C ASP A 200 -5.88 6.12 20.20
N ALA A 201 -4.55 5.98 20.15
CA ALA A 201 -3.91 4.71 19.81
C ALA A 201 -3.96 3.74 21.01
N SER A 202 -4.44 2.52 20.75
CA SER A 202 -4.45 1.43 21.73
C SER A 202 -3.18 0.59 21.67
N GLU A 203 -2.69 0.31 20.46
CA GLU A 203 -1.46 -0.44 20.26
C GLU A 203 -0.75 -0.02 18.98
N ILE A 204 0.57 0.21 19.08
CA ILE A 204 1.43 0.50 17.94
C ILE A 204 2.61 -0.45 17.99
N ARG A 205 2.78 -1.25 16.94
CA ARG A 205 3.97 -2.08 16.72
C ARG A 205 4.71 -1.58 15.48
N GLY A 206 5.97 -1.18 15.67
CA GLY A 206 6.84 -0.72 14.59
C GLY A 206 8.07 -1.59 14.46
N ARG A 207 8.42 -1.99 13.24
CA ARG A 207 9.71 -2.65 12.96
C ARG A 207 10.36 -2.02 11.77
N THR A 208 11.63 -1.66 11.92
CA THR A 208 12.46 -1.17 10.82
C THR A 208 13.81 -1.87 10.80
N THR A 209 14.34 -2.11 9.60
CA THR A 209 15.70 -2.65 9.50
C THR A 209 16.73 -1.55 9.25
N SER A 210 16.47 -0.63 8.31
CA SER A 210 17.43 0.42 7.94
C SER A 210 16.78 1.79 7.74
N GLY A 211 15.48 1.91 7.93
CA GLY A 211 14.76 3.17 7.78
C GLY A 211 14.49 3.85 9.11
N ASP A 212 14.30 5.14 9.07
CA ASP A 212 13.91 5.92 10.23
C ASP A 212 12.42 5.75 10.54
N LEU A 213 12.09 5.80 11.83
CA LEU A 213 10.70 5.75 12.26
C LEU A 213 10.37 6.98 13.11
N GLU A 214 9.50 7.83 12.59
CA GLU A 214 8.94 8.97 13.29
C GLU A 214 7.51 8.66 13.72
N LEU A 215 7.30 8.57 15.04
CA LEU A 215 6.00 8.32 15.65
C LEU A 215 5.52 9.53 16.44
N ARG A 216 4.35 10.05 16.10
CA ARG A 216 3.61 11.03 16.90
C ARG A 216 2.29 10.41 17.31
N ALA A 217 2.14 10.06 18.58
CA ALA A 217 0.97 9.34 19.04
C ALA A 217 0.43 9.87 20.37
N LYS A 218 -0.88 10.07 20.42
CA LYS A 218 -1.62 10.18 21.66
C LYS A 218 -2.21 8.81 21.98
N LEU A 219 -1.72 8.21 23.06
CA LEU A 219 -2.15 6.89 23.49
C LEU A 219 -3.38 6.94 24.37
N LEU A 220 -4.16 5.87 24.34
CA LEU A 220 -5.14 5.59 25.39
C LEU A 220 -4.42 5.32 26.73
N ARG A 221 -5.16 5.37 27.83
CA ARG A 221 -4.59 5.20 29.19
C ARG A 221 -3.71 3.95 29.32
N ASP A 222 -4.15 2.83 28.75
CA ASP A 222 -3.42 1.55 28.79
C ASP A 222 -2.75 1.22 27.44
N GLY A 223 -2.55 2.25 26.59
CA GLY A 223 -1.98 2.11 25.27
C GLY A 223 -0.55 1.56 25.30
N ARG A 224 -0.16 0.90 24.22
CA ARG A 224 1.16 0.28 24.08
C ARG A 224 1.84 0.70 22.80
N VAL A 225 3.14 1.00 22.92
CA VAL A 225 4.04 1.21 21.79
C VAL A 225 5.19 0.23 21.94
N ASP A 226 5.45 -0.56 20.92
CA ASP A 226 6.59 -1.48 20.83
C ASP A 226 7.29 -1.25 19.49
N VAL A 227 8.48 -0.66 19.52
CA VAL A 227 9.25 -0.30 18.33
C VAL A 227 10.61 -0.96 18.37
N GLU A 228 10.94 -1.68 17.29
CA GLU A 228 12.23 -2.35 17.12
C GLU A 228 12.93 -1.84 15.85
N GLY A 229 14.16 -1.35 16.00
CA GLY A 229 15.05 -0.92 14.92
C GLY A 229 16.33 -1.76 14.86
N VAL A 230 16.91 -1.90 13.68
CA VAL A 230 18.26 -2.45 13.56
C VAL A 230 19.25 -1.33 13.26
N SER A 231 18.99 -0.51 12.23
CA SER A 231 19.86 0.60 11.83
C SER A 231 18.98 1.71 11.27
N GLY A 232 18.74 2.71 12.01
CA GLY A 232 17.89 3.84 11.70
C GLY A 232 17.45 4.53 12.99
N ASP A 233 17.12 5.76 12.89
CA ASP A 233 16.77 6.57 14.04
C ASP A 233 15.29 6.43 14.40
N LEU A 234 15.00 6.41 15.69
CA LEU A 234 13.66 6.30 16.23
C LEU A 234 13.27 7.61 16.94
N THR A 235 12.39 8.39 16.33
CA THR A 235 11.84 9.60 16.93
C THR A 235 10.44 9.35 17.47
N LEU A 236 10.27 9.36 18.77
CA LEU A 236 9.03 9.01 19.46
C LEU A 236 8.45 10.22 20.22
N ASN A 237 7.41 10.83 19.69
CA ASN A 237 6.62 11.87 20.33
C ASN A 237 5.32 11.25 20.86
N VAL A 238 5.28 10.86 22.11
CA VAL A 238 4.20 10.04 22.67
C VAL A 238 3.64 10.63 23.93
N SER A 239 2.33 10.84 23.99
CA SER A 239 1.63 11.30 25.19
C SER A 239 0.47 10.38 25.58
N ALA A 240 0.12 10.35 26.87
CA ALA A 240 -1.01 9.60 27.38
C ALA A 240 -1.66 10.29 28.60
N PRO A 241 -3.00 10.23 28.75
CA PRO A 241 -3.70 10.89 29.86
C PRO A 241 -3.33 10.41 31.25
N GLY A 242 -2.78 9.21 31.37
CA GLY A 242 -2.36 8.60 32.63
C GLY A 242 -0.85 8.63 32.85
N GLY A 243 -0.09 9.34 31.99
CA GLY A 243 1.37 9.28 31.94
C GLY A 243 1.90 8.05 31.23
N ILE A 244 3.21 7.99 31.06
CA ILE A 244 3.88 6.93 30.31
C ILE A 244 4.93 6.22 31.16
N SER A 245 5.10 4.94 30.92
CA SER A 245 6.23 4.13 31.39
C SER A 245 7.06 3.73 30.17
N THR A 246 8.32 4.17 30.13
CA THR A 246 9.22 3.93 29.00
C THR A 246 10.32 2.94 29.35
N GLU A 247 10.64 2.06 28.40
CA GLU A 247 11.82 1.21 28.41
C GLU A 247 12.50 1.33 27.05
N ILE A 248 13.60 2.07 27.00
CA ILE A 248 14.32 2.34 25.75
C ILE A 248 15.72 1.77 25.84
N GLU A 249 16.16 1.06 24.85
CA GLU A 249 17.49 0.46 24.76
C GLU A 249 18.10 0.74 23.37
N SER A 250 19.33 1.30 23.36
CA SER A 250 20.17 1.35 22.16
C SER A 250 21.47 0.62 22.43
N PHE A 251 21.90 -0.27 21.52
CA PHE A 251 23.16 -0.98 21.68
C PHE A 251 24.36 -0.11 21.24
N SER A 252 24.23 0.63 20.11
CA SER A 252 25.30 1.47 19.57
C SER A 252 24.72 2.77 19.02
N GLY A 253 24.17 3.59 19.88
CA GLY A 253 23.62 4.89 19.60
C GLY A 253 23.28 5.59 20.90
N ASP A 254 22.94 6.86 20.79
CA ASP A 254 22.58 7.68 21.93
C ASP A 254 21.06 7.68 22.16
N ILE A 255 20.67 7.87 23.41
CA ILE A 255 19.28 8.08 23.78
C ILE A 255 19.15 9.52 24.27
N GLU A 256 18.37 10.31 23.56
CA GLU A 256 18.04 11.66 23.92
C GLU A 256 16.55 11.78 24.26
N GLY A 257 16.21 12.62 25.20
CA GLY A 257 14.81 12.77 25.58
C GLY A 257 14.50 14.10 26.23
N CYS A 258 13.30 14.62 25.93
CA CYS A 258 12.73 15.77 26.63
C CYS A 258 12.15 15.37 27.99
N LEU A 259 12.11 14.09 28.30
CA LEU A 259 11.56 13.53 29.51
C LEU A 259 12.63 13.60 30.65
N ALA A 260 12.21 13.96 31.81
CA ALA A 260 13.10 13.99 33.00
C ALA A 260 13.46 12.55 33.42
N GLY A 261 14.58 12.06 32.95
CA GLY A 261 15.09 10.72 33.27
C GLY A 261 16.61 10.67 33.12
N SER A 262 17.25 9.73 33.78
CA SER A 262 18.68 9.48 33.62
C SER A 262 18.91 8.35 32.61
N VAL A 263 19.68 8.65 31.59
CA VAL A 263 20.20 7.62 30.68
C VAL A 263 21.34 6.87 31.38
N GLU A 264 21.23 5.59 31.52
CA GLU A 264 22.23 4.74 32.14
C GLU A 264 22.98 3.93 31.07
N ARG A 265 24.28 3.74 31.25
CA ARG A 265 25.05 2.77 30.45
C ARG A 265 24.74 1.36 30.93
N VAL A 266 24.38 0.46 30.01
CA VAL A 266 24.06 -0.95 30.33
C VAL A 266 25.28 -1.68 30.91
N SER A 267 26.49 -1.30 30.49
CA SER A 267 27.74 -1.88 30.96
C SER A 267 28.81 -0.82 31.21
N LYS A 268 29.63 -1.01 32.22
CA LYS A 268 30.75 -0.09 32.54
C LYS A 268 31.81 -0.04 31.41
N TYR A 269 31.98 -1.11 30.66
CA TYR A 269 33.02 -1.27 29.63
C TYR A 269 32.50 -1.73 28.26
N GLY A 270 31.17 -1.84 28.10
CA GLY A 270 30.53 -2.27 26.86
C GLY A 270 29.68 -1.18 26.25
N PRO A 271 29.29 -1.35 24.97
CA PRO A 271 28.31 -0.50 24.35
C PRO A 271 26.93 -0.72 24.98
N GLY A 272 26.05 0.22 24.77
CA GLY A 272 24.64 0.16 25.15
C GLY A 272 24.23 1.17 26.18
N THR A 273 23.16 1.86 25.84
CA THR A 273 22.46 2.84 26.66
C THR A 273 21.04 2.37 26.94
N ARG A 274 20.53 2.71 28.11
CA ARG A 274 19.17 2.40 28.51
C ARG A 274 18.54 3.59 29.21
N LEU A 275 17.30 3.85 28.90
CA LEU A 275 16.45 4.78 29.61
C LEU A 275 15.23 4.06 30.17
N ASN A 276 15.08 4.07 31.49
CA ASN A 276 13.87 3.64 32.17
C ASN A 276 13.25 4.84 32.86
N LEU A 277 12.05 5.20 32.44
CA LEU A 277 11.33 6.30 33.06
C LEU A 277 9.91 5.88 33.40
N ARG A 278 9.44 6.30 34.55
CA ARG A 278 8.05 6.20 34.98
C ARG A 278 7.55 7.56 35.41
N THR A 279 6.58 8.07 34.68
CA THR A 279 5.92 9.33 35.07
C THR A 279 4.65 9.10 35.93
N VAL A 280 4.33 7.83 36.22
CA VAL A 280 3.11 7.42 36.93
C VAL A 280 3.38 6.36 38.00
N GLU A 281 2.69 6.45 39.13
CA GLU A 281 2.82 5.47 40.23
C GLU A 281 2.13 4.12 39.93
N SER A 282 1.03 4.07 39.17
CA SER A 282 0.40 2.83 38.71
C SER A 282 -0.53 3.05 37.54
N GLY A 283 -0.38 2.22 36.49
CA GLY A 283 -1.28 2.17 35.35
C GLY A 283 -1.13 3.38 34.43
N GLY A 284 -0.29 3.30 33.45
CA GLY A 284 -0.12 4.27 32.37
C GLY A 284 0.22 3.54 31.08
N ALA A 285 0.24 4.28 29.98
CA ALA A 285 0.66 3.72 28.71
C ALA A 285 2.12 3.23 28.78
N ARG A 286 2.43 2.21 27.97
CA ARG A 286 3.77 1.62 27.93
C ARG A 286 4.42 1.91 26.60
N VAL A 287 5.65 2.40 26.63
CA VAL A 287 6.46 2.67 25.45
C VAL A 287 7.75 1.87 25.56
N ARG A 288 7.95 0.97 24.63
CA ARG A 288 9.18 0.20 24.51
C ARG A 288 9.82 0.50 23.16
N ALA A 289 11.08 0.84 23.17
CA ALA A 289 11.85 1.01 21.94
C ALA A 289 13.21 0.34 22.08
N LYS A 290 13.59 -0.39 21.04
CA LYS A 290 14.90 -1.04 20.99
C LYS A 290 15.53 -0.81 19.62
N THR A 291 16.80 -0.43 19.60
CA THR A 291 17.60 -0.36 18.38
C THR A 291 18.96 -1.00 18.58
N LEU A 292 19.53 -1.55 17.52
CA LEU A 292 20.89 -2.07 17.56
C LEU A 292 21.91 -0.98 17.23
N SER A 293 21.64 -0.16 16.20
CA SER A 293 22.54 0.92 15.78
C SER A 293 21.70 2.09 15.22
N GLY A 294 21.44 3.05 16.03
CA GLY A 294 20.66 4.22 15.74
C GLY A 294 20.34 5.01 17.01
N ASP A 295 20.07 6.26 16.86
CA ASP A 295 19.71 7.13 17.96
C ASP A 295 18.21 7.02 18.26
N VAL A 296 17.87 7.21 19.51
CA VAL A 296 16.48 7.21 19.95
C VAL A 296 16.14 8.54 20.63
N GLU A 297 15.26 9.31 20.00
CA GLU A 297 14.70 10.51 20.60
C GLU A 297 13.31 10.23 21.15
N ILE A 298 13.05 10.57 22.42
CA ILE A 298 11.73 10.46 23.02
C ILE A 298 11.29 11.74 23.69
N CYS A 299 10.11 12.23 23.32
CA CYS A 299 9.48 13.41 23.90
C CYS A 299 8.01 13.15 24.23
N ASP A 300 7.50 13.85 25.25
CA ASP A 300 6.08 13.91 25.62
C ASP A 300 5.55 15.30 25.25
N ARG A 301 5.03 15.44 24.00
CA ARG A 301 4.51 16.73 23.50
C ARG A 301 3.17 16.53 22.83
#